data_8c150f0f9b6b23b8bb3ab0e53478427d
#
_entry.id   8c150f0f9b6b23b8bb3ab0e53478427d
#
_cell.length_a   1.000
_cell.length_b   1.000
_cell.length_c   1.000
_cell.angle_alpha   90.00
_cell.angle_beta   90.00
_cell.angle_gamma   90.00
#
_symmetry.space_group_name_H-M   'P 1'
#
loop_
_entity.id
_entity.type
_entity.pdbx_description
1 polymer ?
#
loop_
_entity_poly.entity_id
_entity_poly.type
_entity_poly.pdbx_seq_one_letter_code
_entity_poly.pdbx_strand_id
1 'polypeptide(L)'
;MVLLHLTAFGAVDGAISLGVRIPEDVWVVGYDDIAMAAWEAYGLTTVRQPITDMARMAVRMLIERIEDRTLPARRREFPAELVIRRSTAHAPAS
;
A
#
# COMPACT_ATOMS: atom_id res chain seq x y z
N MET A 1 -4.31 11.49 -4.90
CA MET A 1 -3.03 11.62 -4.21
C MET A 1 -2.62 10.29 -3.63
N VAL A 2 -1.38 9.89 -3.86
CA VAL A 2 -0.84 8.62 -3.36
C VAL A 2 0.16 8.90 -2.25
N LEU A 3 -0.04 8.30 -1.08
CA LEU A 3 0.77 8.55 0.11
C LEU A 3 1.14 7.23 0.79
N LEU A 4 2.28 7.21 1.49
CA LEU A 4 2.62 6.10 2.37
C LEU A 4 1.60 6.02 3.51
N HIS A 5 1.39 4.82 4.03
CA HIS A 5 0.27 4.47 4.90
C HIS A 5 -0.04 5.46 6.03
N LEU A 6 0.90 5.76 6.93
CA LEU A 6 0.63 6.67 8.05
C LEU A 6 0.38 8.10 7.58
N THR A 7 1.08 8.53 6.54
CA THR A 7 0.87 9.83 5.92
C THR A 7 -0.52 9.93 5.28
N ALA A 8 -0.97 8.84 4.65
CA ALA A 8 -2.31 8.79 4.06
C ALA A 8 -3.40 8.95 5.13
N PHE A 9 -3.26 8.31 6.29
CA PHE A 9 -4.21 8.47 7.39
C PHE A 9 -4.24 9.89 7.91
N GLY A 10 -3.08 10.52 8.04
CA GLY A 10 -2.99 11.92 8.41
C GLY A 10 -3.67 12.84 7.39
N ALA A 11 -3.53 12.54 6.10
CA ALA A 11 -4.21 13.29 5.04
C ALA A 11 -5.73 13.15 5.13
N VAL A 12 -6.24 11.95 5.42
CA VAL A 12 -7.67 11.72 5.62
C VAL A 12 -8.19 12.53 6.82
N ASP A 13 -7.50 12.46 7.94
CA ASP A 13 -7.88 13.19 9.14
C ASP A 13 -7.86 14.71 8.91
N GLY A 14 -6.83 15.19 8.21
CA GLY A 14 -6.72 16.61 7.85
C GLY A 14 -7.83 17.06 6.92
N ALA A 15 -8.18 16.25 5.93
CA ALA A 15 -9.28 16.56 5.02
C ALA A 15 -10.61 16.67 5.76
N ILE A 16 -10.88 15.74 6.67
CA ILE A 16 -12.08 15.76 7.51
C ILE A 16 -12.13 17.05 8.32
N SER A 17 -11.01 17.44 8.94
CA SER A 17 -10.92 18.67 9.73
C SER A 17 -11.20 19.93 8.91
N LEU A 18 -10.83 19.92 7.63
CA LEU A 18 -11.02 21.05 6.73
C LEU A 18 -12.35 21.03 5.98
N GLY A 19 -13.18 20.01 6.21
CA GLY A 19 -14.45 19.87 5.51
C GLY A 19 -14.30 19.39 4.06
N VAL A 20 -13.13 18.86 3.70
CA VAL A 20 -12.91 18.26 2.38
C VAL A 20 -13.44 16.85 2.40
N ARG A 21 -14.26 16.51 1.41
CA ARG A 21 -14.91 15.19 1.36
C ARG A 21 -14.06 14.20 0.56
N ILE A 22 -13.97 12.99 1.09
CA ILE A 22 -13.31 11.86 0.45
C ILE A 22 -14.36 10.77 0.26
N PRO A 23 -14.62 10.26 -0.94
CA PRO A 23 -13.94 10.53 -2.22
C PRO A 23 -14.54 11.66 -3.07
N GLU A 24 -15.58 12.37 -2.60
CA GLU A 24 -16.36 13.27 -3.44
C GLU A 24 -15.51 14.45 -3.96
N ASP A 25 -14.70 15.05 -3.11
CA ASP A 25 -13.85 16.19 -3.48
C ASP A 25 -12.46 15.77 -3.91
N VAL A 26 -11.88 14.79 -3.20
CA VAL A 26 -10.53 14.28 -3.48
C VAL A 26 -10.49 12.78 -3.26
N TRP A 27 -9.59 12.11 -3.96
CA TRP A 27 -9.25 10.71 -3.71
C TRP A 27 -7.95 10.64 -2.92
N VAL A 28 -7.89 9.68 -2.01
CA VAL A 28 -6.67 9.37 -1.27
C VAL A 28 -6.35 7.90 -1.46
N VAL A 29 -5.12 7.63 -1.88
CA VAL A 29 -4.62 6.26 -2.08
C VAL A 29 -3.41 6.07 -1.20
N GLY A 30 -3.41 4.99 -0.43
CA GLY A 30 -2.28 4.61 0.40
C GLY A 30 -1.39 3.58 -0.28
N TYR A 31 -0.39 3.14 0.44
CA TYR A 31 0.53 2.09 0.01
C TYR A 31 0.83 1.16 1.19
N ASP A 32 1.03 -0.14 0.91
CA ASP A 32 1.34 -1.21 1.85
C ASP A 32 0.15 -1.86 2.57
N ASP A 33 -1.06 -1.35 2.46
CA ASP A 33 -2.27 -1.97 3.01
C ASP A 33 -2.12 -2.46 4.46
N ILE A 34 -1.73 -1.59 5.37
CA ILE A 34 -1.73 -1.96 6.79
C ILE A 34 -3.18 -2.07 7.29
N ALA A 35 -3.38 -2.77 8.43
CA ALA A 35 -4.71 -3.08 8.94
C ALA A 35 -5.61 -1.86 9.09
N MET A 36 -5.08 -0.71 9.50
CA MET A 36 -5.85 0.52 9.63
C MET A 36 -6.53 0.98 8.34
N ALA A 37 -5.98 0.60 7.17
CA ALA A 37 -6.57 0.99 5.89
C ALA A 37 -8.01 0.46 5.73
N ALA A 38 -8.31 -0.68 6.36
CA ALA A 38 -9.64 -1.30 6.32
C ALA A 38 -10.60 -0.72 7.36
N TRP A 39 -10.12 0.09 8.32
CA TRP A 39 -10.98 0.66 9.34
C TRP A 39 -12.04 1.56 8.69
N GLU A 40 -13.27 1.50 9.23
CA GLU A 40 -14.39 2.27 8.69
C GLU A 40 -14.10 3.77 8.61
N ALA A 41 -13.37 4.32 9.58
CA ALA A 41 -13.01 5.73 9.59
C ALA A 41 -12.14 6.13 8.39
N TYR A 42 -11.34 5.22 7.88
CA TYR A 42 -10.42 5.49 6.78
C TYR A 42 -10.90 4.90 5.45
N GLY A 43 -11.28 3.63 5.44
CA GLY A 43 -11.71 2.95 4.21
C GLY A 43 -10.77 3.26 3.05
N LEU A 44 -9.47 3.09 3.28
CA LEU A 44 -8.42 3.59 2.39
C LEU A 44 -8.13 2.61 1.27
N THR A 45 -8.26 3.07 0.03
CA THR A 45 -7.76 2.35 -1.15
C THR A 45 -6.24 2.34 -1.09
N THR A 46 -5.64 1.19 -1.31
CA THR A 46 -4.20 1.03 -1.14
C THR A 46 -3.64 -0.03 -2.07
N VAL A 47 -2.34 -0.04 -2.21
CA VAL A 47 -1.61 -1.08 -2.94
C VAL A 47 -1.10 -2.11 -1.92
N ARG A 48 -1.50 -3.36 -2.11
CA ARG A 48 -1.07 -4.48 -1.26
C ARG A 48 0.10 -5.19 -1.90
N GLN A 49 1.17 -5.34 -1.14
CA GLN A 49 2.33 -6.14 -1.54
C GLN A 49 2.29 -7.48 -0.81
N PRO A 50 2.77 -8.57 -1.43
CA PRO A 50 2.89 -9.86 -0.75
C PRO A 50 4.12 -9.87 0.18
N ILE A 51 4.06 -9.10 1.27
CA ILE A 51 5.19 -8.84 2.17
C ILE A 51 5.80 -10.12 2.71
N THR A 52 4.97 -11.09 3.14
CA THR A 52 5.47 -12.36 3.70
C THR A 52 6.25 -13.14 2.65
N ASP A 53 5.73 -13.25 1.44
CA ASP A 53 6.42 -13.97 0.36
C ASP A 53 7.70 -13.26 -0.06
N MET A 54 7.68 -11.93 -0.10
CA MET A 54 8.86 -11.13 -0.41
C MET A 54 9.94 -11.34 0.66
N ALA A 55 9.56 -11.33 1.94
CA ALA A 55 10.49 -11.53 3.05
C ALA A 55 11.09 -12.94 2.99
N ARG A 56 10.29 -13.97 2.76
CA ARG A 56 10.77 -15.35 2.63
C ARG A 56 11.76 -15.49 1.49
N MET A 57 11.44 -14.91 0.33
CA MET A 57 12.33 -14.97 -0.83
C MET A 57 13.64 -14.22 -0.57
N ALA A 58 13.57 -13.05 0.07
CA ALA A 58 14.76 -12.29 0.41
C ALA A 58 15.72 -13.08 1.30
N VAL A 59 15.17 -13.73 2.34
CA VAL A 59 15.98 -14.56 3.24
C VAL A 59 16.58 -15.76 2.50
N ARG A 60 15.78 -16.43 1.66
CA ARG A 60 16.27 -17.57 0.87
C ARG A 60 17.40 -17.16 -0.06
N MET A 61 17.25 -16.07 -0.78
CA MET A 61 18.26 -15.56 -1.70
C MET A 61 19.54 -15.19 -0.96
N LEU A 62 19.41 -14.62 0.23
CA LEU A 62 20.56 -14.27 1.08
C LEU A 62 21.30 -15.52 1.55
N ILE A 63 20.59 -16.53 2.02
CA ILE A 63 21.18 -17.80 2.47
C ILE A 63 21.93 -18.48 1.31
N GLU A 64 21.32 -18.56 0.15
CA GLU A 64 21.95 -19.15 -1.04
C GLU A 64 23.25 -18.42 -1.41
N ARG A 65 23.26 -17.09 -1.27
CA ARG A 65 24.44 -16.30 -1.57
C ARG A 65 25.54 -16.45 -0.52
N ILE A 66 25.18 -16.64 0.73
CA ILE A 66 26.13 -16.92 1.80
C ILE A 66 26.81 -18.28 1.57
N GLU A 67 26.02 -19.27 1.12
CA GLU A 67 26.53 -20.61 0.83
C GLU A 67 27.39 -20.65 -0.44
N ASP A 68 27.08 -19.83 -1.42
CA ASP A 68 27.81 -19.75 -2.69
C ASP A 68 27.95 -18.29 -3.13
N ARG A 69 29.07 -17.67 -2.82
CA ARG A 69 29.35 -16.27 -3.15
C ARG A 69 29.61 -16.05 -4.64
N THR A 70 29.73 -17.11 -5.42
CA THR A 70 29.93 -16.99 -6.87
C THR A 70 28.63 -16.80 -7.62
N LEU A 71 27.47 -16.94 -6.94
CA LEU A 71 26.17 -16.72 -7.57
C LEU A 71 26.05 -15.28 -8.06
N PRO A 72 25.53 -15.07 -9.27
CA PRO A 72 25.28 -13.72 -9.77
C PRO A 72 24.20 -13.03 -8.95
N ALA A 73 24.24 -11.70 -8.94
CA ALA A 73 23.16 -10.92 -8.33
C ALA A 73 21.86 -11.24 -9.04
N ARG A 74 20.80 -11.47 -8.24
CA ARG A 74 19.47 -11.80 -8.74
C ARG A 74 18.44 -10.78 -8.29
N ARG A 75 17.41 -10.65 -9.08
CA ARG A 75 16.28 -9.78 -8.79
C ARG A 75 15.00 -10.60 -8.89
N ARG A 76 14.12 -10.42 -7.91
CA ARG A 76 12.80 -11.05 -7.91
C ARG A 76 11.75 -9.97 -7.77
N GLU A 77 10.79 -9.99 -8.68
CA GLU A 77 9.65 -9.08 -8.63
C GLU A 77 8.39 -9.84 -8.21
N PHE A 78 7.54 -9.16 -7.43
CA PHE A 78 6.26 -9.71 -6.99
C PHE A 78 5.15 -8.78 -7.46
N PRO A 79 4.01 -9.33 -7.93
CA PRO A 79 2.90 -8.51 -8.32
C PRO A 79 2.31 -7.77 -7.12
N ALA A 80 1.96 -6.51 -7.30
CA ALA A 80 1.22 -5.74 -6.33
C ALA A 80 -0.26 -5.77 -6.71
N GLU A 81 -1.13 -5.67 -5.71
CA GLU A 81 -2.57 -5.71 -5.89
C GLU A 81 -3.19 -4.40 -5.42
N LEU A 82 -4.07 -3.83 -6.23
CA LEU A 82 -4.84 -2.65 -5.85
C LEU A 82 -6.08 -3.09 -5.06
N VAL A 83 -6.19 -2.63 -3.82
CA VAL A 83 -7.34 -2.90 -2.96
C VAL A 83 -8.20 -1.64 -2.92
N ILE A 84 -9.35 -1.67 -3.58
CA ILE A 84 -10.23 -0.52 -3.71
C ILE A 84 -11.15 -0.47 -2.49
N ARG A 85 -11.16 0.68 -1.81
CA ARG A 85 -12.04 0.95 -0.68
C ARG A 85 -12.73 2.30 -0.89
N ARG A 86 -13.39 2.80 0.16
CA ARG A 86 -14.23 3.99 0.07
C ARG A 86 -13.50 5.26 -0.40
N SER A 87 -12.21 5.41 -0.08
CA SER A 87 -11.47 6.62 -0.44
C SER A 87 -11.39 6.89 -1.94
N THR A 88 -11.70 5.88 -2.78
CA THR A 88 -11.82 6.01 -4.23
C THR A 88 -13.05 5.30 -4.79
N ALA A 89 -13.81 4.59 -3.95
CA ALA A 89 -14.85 3.66 -4.41
C ALA A 89 -16.03 4.36 -5.09
N HIS A 90 -16.30 5.60 -4.73
CA HIS A 90 -17.39 6.38 -5.27
C HIS A 90 -16.87 7.50 -6.16
N ALA A 91 -15.83 7.15 -6.95
CA ALA A 91 -15.43 8.06 -8.00
C ALA A 91 -16.68 8.53 -8.71
N PRO A 92 -16.90 9.84 -8.82
CA PRO A 92 -18.04 10.30 -9.56
C PRO A 92 -17.97 9.68 -10.94
N ALA A 93 -19.05 9.03 -11.34
CA ALA A 93 -19.22 8.58 -12.71
C ALA A 93 -19.29 9.84 -13.56
N SER A 94 -18.15 10.37 -13.85
CA SER A 94 -18.08 11.54 -14.71
C SER A 94 -18.07 11.10 -16.13
#